data_f67d2f71a3ae8eefa8007f25876c2ffb
#
_entry.id   f67d2f71a3ae8eefa8007f25876c2ffb
#
_cell.length_a   1.000
_cell.length_b   1.000
_cell.length_c   1.000
_cell.angle_alpha   90.00
_cell.angle_beta   90.00
_cell.angle_gamma   90.00
#
_symmetry.space_group_name_H-M   'P 1'
#
loop_
_entity.id
_entity.type
_entity.pdbx_description
1 polymer ?
#
loop_
_entity_poly.entity_id
_entity_poly.type
_entity_poly.pdbx_seq_one_letter_code
_entity_poly.pdbx_strand_id
1 'polypeptide(L)'
;AVLAEYYKATGAGVQVIGCPKTIDGDLKNTQIETSFGFDTATKVYSEVIGNIQRDCNSAKKYWHFIKLMGRSASHIALECALQTQPNICLISEEIEQKNMSLGQIVKYIAEIVAARAADGNNFGTVLVPEGLIEFIPEYKKLIRELNELLGANKDKVAGMDNETLAEFILANLDAENVAALKELPESVARQLMLDRDPHGNVQVSLIETEKLLSDLVAAYLDADASFAANGGKFSALHHFFGYEGRCADPSNFDADYCYSLGYNAAALIN
;
A
#
# COMPACT_ATOMS: atom_id res chain seq x y z
N ALA A 1 11.32 15.89 16.13
CA ALA A 1 11.32 17.30 15.72
C ALA A 1 10.70 18.17 16.82
N VAL A 2 9.40 18.05 17.15
CA VAL A 2 8.67 18.93 18.10
C VAL A 2 9.36 19.06 19.47
N LEU A 3 9.81 17.96 20.08
CA LEU A 3 10.53 18.02 21.37
C LEU A 3 11.86 18.79 21.27
N ALA A 4 12.60 18.60 20.18
CA ALA A 4 13.86 19.30 19.95
C ALA A 4 13.64 20.82 19.80
N GLU A 5 12.61 21.20 19.05
CA GLU A 5 12.20 22.59 18.85
C GLU A 5 11.73 23.23 20.16
N TYR A 6 10.92 22.52 20.93
CA TYR A 6 10.42 22.98 22.23
C TYR A 6 11.55 23.25 23.22
N TYR A 7 12.47 22.28 23.40
CA TYR A 7 13.59 22.48 24.33
C TYR A 7 14.58 23.55 23.86
N LYS A 8 14.75 23.71 22.56
CA LYS A 8 15.53 24.81 22.00
C LYS A 8 14.87 26.18 22.27
N ALA A 9 13.55 26.26 22.05
CA ALA A 9 12.79 27.51 22.27
C ALA A 9 12.72 27.89 23.74
N THR A 10 12.64 26.93 24.66
CA THR A 10 12.57 27.18 26.12
C THR A 10 13.94 27.35 26.78
N GLY A 11 15.04 27.13 26.07
CA GLY A 11 16.40 27.20 26.64
C GLY A 11 16.68 26.15 27.72
N ALA A 12 15.97 25.02 27.68
CA ALA A 12 16.03 24.00 28.75
C ALA A 12 17.35 23.24 28.82
N GLY A 13 18.30 23.42 27.89
CA GLY A 13 19.60 22.76 27.88
C GLY A 13 19.52 21.24 27.61
N VAL A 14 18.39 20.75 27.11
CA VAL A 14 18.16 19.35 26.78
C VAL A 14 18.44 19.11 25.31
N GLN A 15 19.28 18.12 25.02
CA GLN A 15 19.54 17.66 23.65
C GLN A 15 18.56 16.55 23.27
N VAL A 16 18.10 16.57 22.03
CA VAL A 16 17.21 15.55 21.47
C VAL A 16 17.77 15.10 20.14
N ILE A 17 18.09 13.82 20.03
CA ILE A 17 18.54 13.17 18.80
C ILE A 17 17.43 12.26 18.29
N GLY A 18 17.04 12.44 17.02
CA GLY A 18 16.03 11.61 16.36
C GLY A 18 16.71 10.53 15.49
N CYS A 19 16.33 9.27 15.70
CA CYS A 19 16.66 8.19 14.76
C CYS A 19 15.44 7.95 13.88
N PRO A 20 15.54 8.09 12.54
CA PRO A 20 14.41 7.85 11.65
C PRO A 20 13.98 6.39 11.71
N LYS A 21 12.67 6.16 11.73
CA LYS A 21 12.06 4.84 11.91
C LYS A 21 10.92 4.63 10.93
N THR A 22 11.16 3.79 9.95
CA THR A 22 10.14 3.20 9.06
C THR A 22 10.75 2.00 8.33
N ILE A 23 9.93 1.02 7.98
CA ILE A 23 10.34 -0.07 7.09
C ILE A 23 10.22 0.30 5.61
N ASP A 24 9.59 1.41 5.25
CA ASP A 24 9.23 1.78 3.87
C ASP A 24 10.45 2.09 2.98
N GLY A 25 11.62 2.34 3.57
CA GLY A 25 12.85 2.63 2.83
C GLY A 25 12.93 4.06 2.26
N ASP A 26 12.01 4.95 2.62
CA ASP A 26 11.88 6.31 2.11
C ASP A 26 12.57 7.38 2.97
N LEU A 27 12.83 7.09 4.25
CA LEU A 27 13.56 7.99 5.15
C LEU A 27 15.09 7.82 4.99
N LYS A 28 15.65 8.56 4.06
CA LYS A 28 17.09 8.60 3.79
C LYS A 28 17.58 10.02 3.54
N ASN A 29 18.84 10.26 3.85
CA ASN A 29 19.54 11.50 3.60
C ASN A 29 21.04 11.25 3.38
N THR A 30 21.88 12.28 3.37
CA THR A 30 23.33 12.15 3.14
C THR A 30 24.05 11.34 4.23
N GLN A 31 23.49 11.21 5.43
CA GLN A 31 24.07 10.48 6.57
C GLN A 31 23.40 9.13 6.80
N ILE A 32 22.18 8.94 6.32
CA ILE A 32 21.36 7.75 6.51
C ILE A 32 20.97 7.23 5.12
N GLU A 33 21.58 6.14 4.71
CA GLU A 33 21.40 5.56 3.38
C GLU A 33 20.11 4.75 3.25
N THR A 34 19.67 4.13 4.34
CA THR A 34 18.45 3.32 4.41
C THR A 34 17.80 3.43 5.78
N SER A 35 16.51 3.16 5.87
CA SER A 35 15.80 3.03 7.14
C SER A 35 15.92 1.62 7.68
N PHE A 36 16.08 1.47 9.02
CA PHE A 36 16.15 0.15 9.65
C PHE A 36 14.80 -0.57 9.61
N GLY A 37 14.85 -1.90 9.60
CA GLY A 37 13.69 -2.78 9.47
C GLY A 37 13.30 -3.10 8.03
N PHE A 38 13.79 -2.35 7.06
CA PHE A 38 13.56 -2.60 5.63
C PHE A 38 14.15 -3.95 5.18
N ASP A 39 15.42 -4.21 5.52
CA ASP A 39 16.10 -5.46 5.17
C ASP A 39 15.41 -6.68 5.81
N THR A 40 15.03 -6.58 7.06
CA THR A 40 14.28 -7.63 7.77
C THR A 40 12.94 -7.90 7.11
N ALA A 41 12.13 -6.86 6.92
CA ALA A 41 10.79 -7.00 6.36
C ALA A 41 10.81 -7.59 4.94
N THR A 42 11.68 -7.08 4.08
CA THR A 42 11.79 -7.57 2.69
C THR A 42 12.29 -9.01 2.60
N LYS A 43 13.20 -9.44 3.46
CA LYS A 43 13.64 -10.84 3.53
C LYS A 43 12.52 -11.78 3.96
N VAL A 44 11.78 -11.42 5.01
CA VAL A 44 10.65 -12.24 5.48
C VAL A 44 9.56 -12.32 4.43
N TYR A 45 9.16 -11.18 3.84
CA TYR A 45 8.14 -11.17 2.80
C TYR A 45 8.57 -11.96 1.58
N SER A 46 9.82 -11.83 1.14
CA SER A 46 10.33 -12.57 -0.02
C SER A 46 10.33 -14.08 0.21
N GLU A 47 10.66 -14.54 1.42
CA GLU A 47 10.60 -15.96 1.76
C GLU A 47 9.15 -16.49 1.67
N VAL A 48 8.19 -15.77 2.26
CA VAL A 48 6.77 -16.17 2.23
C VAL A 48 6.19 -16.09 0.82
N ILE A 49 6.53 -15.06 0.02
CA ILE A 49 6.16 -14.98 -1.39
C ILE A 49 6.70 -16.19 -2.15
N GLY A 50 7.95 -16.56 -1.93
CA GLY A 50 8.57 -17.74 -2.54
C GLY A 50 7.84 -19.05 -2.20
N ASN A 51 7.32 -19.18 -0.97
CA ASN A 51 6.51 -20.32 -0.55
C ASN A 51 5.17 -20.33 -1.31
N ILE A 52 4.49 -19.18 -1.42
CA ILE A 52 3.25 -19.08 -2.20
C ILE A 52 3.49 -19.39 -3.68
N GLN A 53 4.60 -18.92 -4.25
CA GLN A 53 4.94 -19.21 -5.64
C GLN A 53 5.17 -20.70 -5.90
N ARG A 54 5.76 -21.43 -4.95
CA ARG A 54 5.89 -22.91 -5.06
C ARG A 54 4.54 -23.59 -5.05
N ASP A 55 3.63 -23.18 -4.16
CA ASP A 55 2.27 -23.71 -4.13
C ASP A 55 1.51 -23.35 -5.40
N CYS A 56 1.60 -22.11 -5.84
CA CYS A 56 1.02 -21.60 -7.08
C CYS A 56 1.45 -22.45 -8.30
N ASN A 57 2.74 -22.75 -8.43
CA ASN A 57 3.28 -23.60 -9.49
C ASN A 57 2.87 -25.07 -9.37
N SER A 58 2.61 -25.55 -8.17
CA SER A 58 2.13 -26.93 -7.92
C SER A 58 0.63 -27.05 -8.21
N ALA A 59 -0.18 -26.15 -7.68
CA ALA A 59 -1.64 -26.15 -7.83
C ALA A 59 -2.11 -25.78 -9.24
N LYS A 60 -1.43 -24.81 -9.88
CA LYS A 60 -1.71 -24.27 -11.23
C LYS A 60 -3.15 -23.80 -11.43
N LYS A 61 -3.75 -23.19 -10.38
CA LYS A 61 -5.19 -22.88 -10.35
C LYS A 61 -5.52 -21.44 -10.02
N TYR A 62 -4.62 -20.71 -9.30
CA TYR A 62 -4.97 -19.45 -8.65
C TYR A 62 -4.02 -18.33 -9.02
N TRP A 63 -4.56 -17.12 -9.10
CA TRP A 63 -3.80 -15.89 -9.08
C TRP A 63 -3.75 -15.36 -7.65
N HIS A 64 -2.54 -15.24 -7.10
CA HIS A 64 -2.32 -14.73 -5.74
C HIS A 64 -2.05 -13.25 -5.79
N PHE A 65 -2.99 -12.46 -5.28
CA PHE A 65 -2.82 -11.03 -5.09
C PHE A 65 -2.27 -10.80 -3.69
N ILE A 66 -1.06 -10.28 -3.61
CA ILE A 66 -0.30 -10.15 -2.37
C ILE A 66 -0.07 -8.68 -2.11
N LYS A 67 -0.82 -8.11 -1.15
CA LYS A 67 -0.60 -6.76 -0.65
C LYS A 67 0.58 -6.77 0.33
N LEU A 68 1.54 -5.89 0.10
CA LEU A 68 2.73 -5.71 0.94
C LEU A 68 2.65 -4.40 1.68
N MET A 69 3.05 -4.41 2.95
CA MET A 69 3.20 -3.20 3.76
C MET A 69 4.17 -2.22 3.08
N GLY A 70 3.99 -0.93 3.32
CA GLY A 70 4.72 0.16 2.68
C GLY A 70 3.73 1.14 2.05
N ARG A 71 3.44 2.25 2.77
CA ARG A 71 2.40 3.21 2.36
C ARG A 71 2.96 4.33 1.51
N SER A 72 4.09 4.89 1.92
CA SER A 72 4.65 6.10 1.31
C SER A 72 5.49 5.85 0.07
N ALA A 73 5.92 4.61 -0.14
CA ALA A 73 6.77 4.21 -1.25
C ALA A 73 6.61 2.72 -1.55
N SER A 74 6.90 2.33 -2.79
CA SER A 74 6.82 0.94 -3.26
C SER A 74 8.15 0.18 -3.13
N HIS A 75 9.10 0.67 -2.31
CA HIS A 75 10.44 0.07 -2.19
C HIS A 75 10.39 -1.38 -1.71
N ILE A 76 9.50 -1.70 -0.74
CA ILE A 76 9.33 -3.07 -0.25
C ILE A 76 8.81 -3.98 -1.37
N ALA A 77 7.79 -3.53 -2.11
CA ALA A 77 7.25 -4.31 -3.23
C ALA A 77 8.29 -4.54 -4.32
N LEU A 78 9.08 -3.51 -4.66
CA LEU A 78 10.15 -3.59 -5.64
C LEU A 78 11.25 -4.56 -5.18
N GLU A 79 11.73 -4.46 -3.94
CA GLU A 79 12.76 -5.35 -3.41
C GLU A 79 12.28 -6.81 -3.39
N CYS A 80 11.04 -7.06 -2.93
CA CYS A 80 10.45 -8.38 -2.97
C CYS A 80 10.31 -8.91 -4.41
N ALA A 81 9.96 -8.05 -5.36
CA ALA A 81 9.87 -8.43 -6.77
C ALA A 81 11.23 -8.81 -7.36
N LEU A 82 12.29 -8.08 -7.03
CA LEU A 82 13.66 -8.39 -7.47
C LEU A 82 14.14 -9.74 -6.91
N GLN A 83 13.75 -10.07 -5.68
CA GLN A 83 14.13 -11.34 -5.04
C GLN A 83 13.29 -12.53 -5.51
N THR A 84 12.01 -12.34 -5.84
CA THR A 84 11.05 -13.44 -6.07
C THR A 84 10.57 -13.56 -7.51
N GLN A 85 10.74 -12.52 -8.33
CA GLN A 85 10.33 -12.49 -9.73
C GLN A 85 8.86 -12.89 -9.94
N PRO A 86 7.90 -12.14 -9.35
CA PRO A 86 6.47 -12.40 -9.53
C PRO A 86 6.05 -12.16 -10.99
N ASN A 87 4.87 -12.61 -11.36
CA ASN A 87 4.34 -12.36 -12.71
C ASN A 87 4.00 -10.89 -12.94
N ILE A 88 3.54 -10.21 -11.89
CA ILE A 88 3.21 -8.78 -11.89
C ILE A 88 3.69 -8.17 -10.58
N CYS A 89 4.32 -7.00 -10.66
CA CYS A 89 4.57 -6.14 -9.52
C CYS A 89 4.09 -4.73 -9.88
N LEU A 90 3.17 -4.20 -9.09
CA LEU A 90 2.72 -2.82 -9.25
C LEU A 90 3.66 -1.90 -8.46
N ILE A 91 4.07 -0.80 -9.10
CA ILE A 91 4.90 0.24 -8.49
C ILE A 91 4.11 1.54 -8.50
N SER A 92 3.76 2.02 -7.33
CA SER A 92 2.87 3.17 -7.16
C SER A 92 3.41 4.43 -7.85
N GLU A 93 4.71 4.68 -7.72
CA GLU A 93 5.39 5.83 -8.32
C GLU A 93 5.38 5.78 -9.85
N GLU A 94 5.48 4.60 -10.44
CA GLU A 94 5.39 4.41 -11.89
C GLU A 94 3.97 4.64 -12.40
N ILE A 95 2.98 4.17 -11.65
CA ILE A 95 1.55 4.38 -11.93
C ILE A 95 1.23 5.88 -11.91
N GLU A 96 1.70 6.60 -10.91
CA GLU A 96 1.55 8.05 -10.82
C GLU A 96 2.24 8.77 -11.98
N GLN A 97 3.50 8.43 -12.25
CA GLN A 97 4.27 9.05 -13.34
C GLN A 97 3.60 8.85 -14.71
N LYS A 98 3.00 7.67 -14.94
CA LYS A 98 2.26 7.35 -16.16
C LYS A 98 0.84 7.88 -16.15
N ASN A 99 0.39 8.46 -15.04
CA ASN A 99 -0.98 8.95 -14.81
C ASN A 99 -2.03 7.86 -15.13
N MET A 100 -1.79 6.63 -14.66
CA MET A 100 -2.67 5.50 -14.92
C MET A 100 -3.92 5.55 -14.04
N SER A 101 -5.08 5.46 -14.65
CA SER A 101 -6.36 5.27 -13.94
C SER A 101 -6.49 3.84 -13.40
N LEU A 102 -7.42 3.64 -12.45
CA LEU A 102 -7.73 2.29 -11.95
C LEU A 102 -8.11 1.33 -13.09
N GLY A 103 -8.93 1.79 -14.05
CA GLY A 103 -9.32 0.98 -15.21
C GLY A 103 -8.13 0.57 -16.09
N GLN A 104 -7.12 1.43 -16.23
CA GLN A 104 -5.89 1.11 -16.98
C GLN A 104 -5.01 0.10 -16.23
N ILE A 105 -4.95 0.17 -14.90
CA ILE A 105 -4.24 -0.83 -14.07
C ILE A 105 -4.92 -2.18 -14.19
N VAL A 106 -6.25 -2.22 -14.07
CA VAL A 106 -7.06 -3.45 -14.22
C VAL A 106 -6.83 -4.07 -15.60
N LYS A 107 -6.89 -3.26 -16.67
CA LYS A 107 -6.62 -3.71 -18.04
C LYS A 107 -5.21 -4.28 -18.18
N TYR A 108 -4.20 -3.61 -17.65
CA TYR A 108 -2.80 -4.09 -17.67
C TYR A 108 -2.66 -5.47 -17.02
N ILE A 109 -3.26 -5.68 -15.84
CA ILE A 109 -3.25 -6.98 -15.16
C ILE A 109 -3.99 -8.02 -16.00
N ALA A 110 -5.20 -7.70 -16.50
CA ALA A 110 -6.04 -8.59 -17.27
C ALA A 110 -5.36 -9.05 -18.58
N GLU A 111 -4.65 -8.17 -19.27
CA GLU A 111 -3.89 -8.49 -20.49
C GLU A 111 -2.78 -9.53 -20.21
N ILE A 112 -2.06 -9.40 -19.08
CA ILE A 112 -1.04 -10.38 -18.68
C ILE A 112 -1.69 -11.72 -18.29
N VAL A 113 -2.79 -11.67 -17.53
CA VAL A 113 -3.57 -12.88 -17.18
C VAL A 113 -4.04 -13.61 -18.43
N ALA A 114 -4.61 -12.88 -19.41
CA ALA A 114 -5.11 -13.45 -20.65
C ALA A 114 -3.97 -14.04 -21.52
N ALA A 115 -2.84 -13.33 -21.63
CA ALA A 115 -1.68 -13.83 -22.37
C ALA A 115 -1.15 -15.14 -21.77
N ARG A 116 -1.03 -15.20 -20.42
CA ARG A 116 -0.61 -16.43 -19.73
C ARG A 116 -1.61 -17.58 -19.88
N ALA A 117 -2.92 -17.26 -19.84
CA ALA A 117 -3.97 -18.25 -20.05
C ALA A 117 -3.92 -18.85 -21.45
N ALA A 118 -3.61 -18.08 -22.49
CA ALA A 118 -3.41 -18.55 -23.86
C ALA A 118 -2.28 -19.57 -23.96
N ASP A 119 -1.26 -19.47 -23.10
CA ASP A 119 -0.17 -20.44 -22.97
C ASP A 119 -0.51 -21.61 -22.00
N GLY A 120 -1.76 -21.70 -21.54
CA GLY A 120 -2.23 -22.73 -20.59
C GLY A 120 -1.88 -22.48 -19.13
N ASN A 121 -1.39 -21.27 -18.78
CA ASN A 121 -0.96 -20.90 -17.44
C ASN A 121 -2.00 -20.00 -16.75
N ASN A 122 -3.06 -20.61 -16.21
CA ASN A 122 -4.13 -19.92 -15.47
C ASN A 122 -3.77 -19.61 -14.00
N PHE A 123 -2.53 -19.27 -13.72
CA PHE A 123 -2.03 -19.04 -12.37
C PHE A 123 -0.88 -18.02 -12.37
N GLY A 124 -0.65 -17.40 -11.24
CA GLY A 124 0.44 -16.44 -11.07
C GLY A 124 0.38 -15.67 -9.77
N THR A 125 1.32 -14.73 -9.61
CA THR A 125 1.44 -13.86 -8.44
C THR A 125 1.49 -12.40 -8.86
N VAL A 126 0.75 -11.58 -8.12
CA VAL A 126 0.67 -10.12 -8.29
C VAL A 126 1.05 -9.47 -6.97
N LEU A 127 2.11 -8.68 -6.95
CA LEU A 127 2.49 -7.87 -5.78
C LEU A 127 1.83 -6.49 -5.87
N VAL A 128 1.19 -6.09 -4.78
CA VAL A 128 0.42 -4.85 -4.67
C VAL A 128 0.97 -4.04 -3.50
N PRO A 129 1.51 -2.83 -3.71
CA PRO A 129 1.92 -1.96 -2.60
C PRO A 129 0.69 -1.46 -1.83
N GLU A 130 0.79 -1.39 -0.50
CA GLU A 130 -0.29 -0.95 0.40
C GLU A 130 -0.83 0.43 0.03
N GLY A 131 0.07 1.35 -0.31
CA GLY A 131 -0.28 2.74 -0.63
C GLY A 131 -0.80 2.99 -2.04
N LEU A 132 -0.93 1.96 -2.88
CA LEU A 132 -1.24 2.11 -4.31
C LEU A 132 -2.39 3.08 -4.61
N ILE A 133 -3.46 3.03 -3.83
CA ILE A 133 -4.67 3.84 -4.08
C ILE A 133 -4.41 5.35 -3.97
N GLU A 134 -3.45 5.77 -3.14
CA GLU A 134 -3.05 7.18 -2.99
C GLU A 134 -2.29 7.73 -4.20
N PHE A 135 -1.79 6.86 -5.07
CA PHE A 135 -1.02 7.22 -6.26
C PHE A 135 -1.86 7.20 -7.55
N ILE A 136 -3.08 6.67 -7.48
CA ILE A 136 -4.03 6.70 -8.60
C ILE A 136 -4.66 8.10 -8.65
N PRO A 137 -4.57 8.84 -9.76
CA PRO A 137 -4.88 10.27 -9.83
C PRO A 137 -6.28 10.64 -9.32
N GLU A 138 -7.30 9.88 -9.72
CA GLU A 138 -8.69 10.11 -9.31
C GLU A 138 -8.88 9.92 -7.80
N TYR A 139 -8.24 8.91 -7.19
CA TYR A 139 -8.36 8.66 -5.75
C TYR A 139 -7.42 9.55 -4.92
N LYS A 140 -6.28 9.92 -5.46
CA LYS A 140 -5.42 10.93 -4.82
C LYS A 140 -6.16 12.25 -4.61
N LYS A 141 -6.92 12.69 -5.61
CA LYS A 141 -7.74 13.90 -5.55
C LYS A 141 -8.87 13.73 -4.53
N LEU A 142 -9.59 12.62 -4.58
CA LEU A 142 -10.65 12.27 -3.63
C LEU A 142 -10.15 12.23 -2.17
N ILE A 143 -9.06 11.52 -1.90
CA ILE A 143 -8.49 11.38 -0.55
C ILE A 143 -8.06 12.74 0.00
N ARG A 144 -7.46 13.60 -0.83
CA ARG A 144 -7.09 14.94 -0.43
C ARG A 144 -8.31 15.76 -0.03
N GLU A 145 -9.36 15.78 -0.85
CA GLU A 145 -10.59 16.52 -0.55
C GLU A 145 -11.29 15.98 0.70
N LEU A 146 -11.34 14.66 0.88
CA LEU A 146 -11.86 14.03 2.12
C LEU A 146 -11.11 14.48 3.36
N ASN A 147 -9.78 14.51 3.31
CA ASN A 147 -8.96 14.95 4.43
C ASN A 147 -9.16 16.44 4.74
N GLU A 148 -9.23 17.30 3.71
CA GLU A 148 -9.51 18.74 3.85
C GLU A 148 -10.91 19.00 4.41
N LEU A 149 -11.94 18.33 3.86
CA LEU A 149 -13.33 18.46 4.29
C LEU A 149 -13.51 18.08 5.76
N LEU A 150 -12.99 16.94 6.16
CA LEU A 150 -13.16 16.43 7.52
C LEU A 150 -12.25 17.16 8.52
N GLY A 151 -11.06 17.57 8.10
CA GLY A 151 -10.17 18.41 8.90
C GLY A 151 -10.78 19.77 9.22
N ALA A 152 -11.40 20.42 8.23
CA ALA A 152 -12.07 21.71 8.39
C ALA A 152 -13.36 21.65 9.24
N ASN A 153 -14.00 20.47 9.31
CA ASN A 153 -15.28 20.26 10.01
C ASN A 153 -15.15 19.35 11.26
N LYS A 154 -13.97 19.20 11.82
CA LYS A 154 -13.66 18.24 12.88
C LYS A 154 -14.66 18.28 14.05
N ASP A 155 -14.99 19.48 14.54
CA ASP A 155 -15.93 19.64 15.66
C ASP A 155 -17.36 19.28 15.27
N LYS A 156 -17.75 19.50 14.02
CA LYS A 156 -19.09 19.22 13.50
C LYS A 156 -19.33 17.73 13.31
N VAL A 157 -18.30 17.01 12.84
CA VAL A 157 -18.40 15.57 12.53
C VAL A 157 -18.14 14.67 13.75
N ALA A 158 -17.55 15.19 14.81
CA ALA A 158 -17.16 14.42 16.01
C ALA A 158 -18.30 13.70 16.76
N GLY A 159 -19.56 14.03 16.46
CA GLY A 159 -20.72 13.38 17.08
C GLY A 159 -21.67 12.69 16.09
N MET A 160 -21.29 12.61 14.83
CA MET A 160 -22.10 11.99 13.79
C MET A 160 -21.95 10.47 13.83
N ASP A 161 -23.04 9.74 13.62
CA ASP A 161 -22.99 8.33 13.30
C ASP A 161 -22.49 8.11 11.86
N ASN A 162 -22.18 6.87 11.51
CA ASN A 162 -21.59 6.55 10.21
C ASN A 162 -22.48 6.89 9.01
N GLU A 163 -23.81 6.80 9.14
CA GLU A 163 -24.76 7.11 8.08
C GLU A 163 -24.82 8.62 7.85
N THR A 164 -25.03 9.39 8.92
CA THR A 164 -25.04 10.87 8.87
C THR A 164 -23.70 11.43 8.37
N LEU A 165 -22.57 10.81 8.76
CA LEU A 165 -21.25 11.20 8.28
C LEU A 165 -21.09 10.93 6.80
N ALA A 166 -21.52 9.78 6.30
CA ALA A 166 -21.45 9.45 4.88
C ALA A 166 -22.33 10.41 4.04
N GLU A 167 -23.55 10.73 4.50
CA GLU A 167 -24.42 11.71 3.85
C GLU A 167 -23.78 13.11 3.82
N PHE A 168 -23.19 13.53 4.95
CA PHE A 168 -22.48 14.81 5.03
C PHE A 168 -21.33 14.87 4.05
N ILE A 169 -20.51 13.81 3.94
CA ILE A 169 -19.40 13.72 3.00
C ILE A 169 -19.92 13.83 1.56
N LEU A 170 -20.89 13.01 1.17
CA LEU A 170 -21.44 13.01 -0.20
C LEU A 170 -22.08 14.34 -0.60
N ALA A 171 -22.66 15.07 0.36
CA ALA A 171 -23.26 16.37 0.12
C ALA A 171 -22.24 17.52 -0.03
N ASN A 172 -21.00 17.34 0.39
CA ASN A 172 -19.98 18.38 0.41
C ASN A 172 -18.75 18.07 -0.45
N LEU A 173 -18.65 16.90 -1.09
CA LEU A 173 -17.63 16.58 -2.07
C LEU A 173 -17.95 17.16 -3.45
N ASP A 174 -16.91 17.46 -4.22
CA ASP A 174 -17.05 17.80 -5.64
C ASP A 174 -17.69 16.67 -6.44
N ALA A 175 -18.49 17.01 -7.44
CA ALA A 175 -19.23 16.03 -8.25
C ALA A 175 -18.34 14.96 -8.91
N GLU A 176 -17.13 15.33 -9.30
CA GLU A 176 -16.13 14.42 -9.87
C GLU A 176 -15.68 13.38 -8.84
N ASN A 177 -15.38 13.79 -7.60
CA ASN A 177 -14.98 12.89 -6.52
C ASN A 177 -16.14 12.04 -6.01
N VAL A 178 -17.38 12.55 -6.05
CA VAL A 178 -18.58 11.72 -5.80
C VAL A 178 -18.74 10.63 -6.88
N ALA A 179 -18.45 10.95 -8.14
CA ALA A 179 -18.48 9.96 -9.23
C ALA A 179 -17.41 8.89 -9.03
N ALA A 180 -16.15 9.28 -8.74
CA ALA A 180 -15.05 8.37 -8.45
C ALA A 180 -15.36 7.44 -7.26
N LEU A 181 -15.98 7.99 -6.20
CA LEU A 181 -16.38 7.20 -5.03
C LEU A 181 -17.46 6.15 -5.37
N LYS A 182 -18.39 6.49 -6.27
CA LYS A 182 -19.47 5.59 -6.71
C LYS A 182 -19.00 4.48 -7.66
N GLU A 183 -17.86 4.63 -8.29
CA GLU A 183 -17.24 3.59 -9.12
C GLU A 183 -16.59 2.48 -8.27
N LEU A 184 -16.31 2.76 -6.99
CA LEU A 184 -15.75 1.78 -6.07
C LEU A 184 -16.82 0.84 -5.51
N PRO A 185 -16.45 -0.40 -5.17
CA PRO A 185 -17.29 -1.26 -4.35
C PRO A 185 -17.69 -0.55 -3.04
N GLU A 186 -18.91 -0.78 -2.59
CA GLU A 186 -19.47 -0.11 -1.40
C GLU A 186 -18.57 -0.25 -0.16
N SER A 187 -17.95 -1.43 0.04
CA SER A 187 -17.03 -1.69 1.14
C SER A 187 -15.81 -0.76 1.11
N VAL A 188 -15.21 -0.57 -0.06
CA VAL A 188 -14.02 0.29 -0.24
C VAL A 188 -14.43 1.77 -0.12
N ALA A 189 -15.55 2.16 -0.71
CA ALA A 189 -16.08 3.52 -0.57
C ALA A 189 -16.35 3.88 0.89
N ARG A 190 -16.93 2.95 1.67
CA ARG A 190 -17.13 3.13 3.11
C ARG A 190 -15.81 3.25 3.88
N GLN A 191 -14.81 2.42 3.57
CA GLN A 191 -13.49 2.52 4.20
C GLN A 191 -12.84 3.88 3.94
N LEU A 192 -12.89 4.39 2.70
CA LEU A 192 -12.37 5.72 2.35
C LEU A 192 -13.09 6.85 3.11
N MET A 193 -14.39 6.75 3.33
CA MET A 193 -15.17 7.77 4.01
C MET A 193 -15.05 7.73 5.52
N LEU A 194 -15.01 6.54 6.14
CA LEU A 194 -15.24 6.35 7.57
C LEU A 194 -13.99 5.99 8.36
N ASP A 195 -13.05 5.23 7.77
CA ASP A 195 -11.86 4.78 8.48
C ASP A 195 -10.80 5.87 8.53
N ARG A 196 -10.44 6.27 9.75
CA ARG A 196 -9.48 7.36 10.01
C ARG A 196 -8.31 6.90 10.86
N ASP A 197 -7.14 7.42 10.56
CA ASP A 197 -5.97 7.28 11.41
C ASP A 197 -6.08 8.18 12.67
N PRO A 198 -5.21 8.03 13.67
CA PRO A 198 -5.22 8.88 14.87
C PRO A 198 -5.04 10.38 14.59
N HIS A 199 -4.58 10.75 13.39
CA HIS A 199 -4.43 12.15 12.96
C HIS A 199 -5.66 12.69 12.21
N GLY A 200 -6.63 11.81 11.91
CA GLY A 200 -7.86 12.15 11.21
C GLY A 200 -7.81 12.01 9.69
N ASN A 201 -6.71 11.50 9.13
CA ASN A 201 -6.60 11.22 7.69
C ASN A 201 -7.24 9.88 7.32
N VAL A 202 -7.54 9.68 6.03
CA VAL A 202 -7.99 8.39 5.52
C VAL A 202 -7.00 7.29 5.90
N GLN A 203 -7.50 6.21 6.49
CA GLN A 203 -6.66 5.08 6.89
C GLN A 203 -6.48 4.11 5.72
N VAL A 204 -5.62 4.47 4.77
CA VAL A 204 -5.40 3.75 3.52
C VAL A 204 -4.94 2.31 3.72
N SER A 205 -4.21 2.03 4.81
CA SER A 205 -3.73 0.68 5.14
C SER A 205 -4.85 -0.37 5.31
N LEU A 206 -6.04 0.05 5.69
CA LEU A 206 -7.18 -0.85 5.85
C LEU A 206 -7.87 -1.18 4.53
N ILE A 207 -7.61 -0.43 3.45
CA ILE A 207 -8.24 -0.67 2.16
C ILE A 207 -7.72 -1.99 1.58
N GLU A 208 -8.63 -2.90 1.28
CA GLU A 208 -8.33 -4.20 0.66
C GLU A 208 -8.06 -4.03 -0.86
N THR A 209 -7.00 -3.27 -1.19
CA THR A 209 -6.65 -2.93 -2.59
C THR A 209 -6.37 -4.18 -3.43
N GLU A 210 -5.81 -5.23 -2.83
CA GLU A 210 -5.57 -6.52 -3.49
C GLU A 210 -6.87 -7.20 -3.91
N LYS A 211 -7.91 -7.09 -3.10
CA LYS A 211 -9.24 -7.63 -3.40
C LYS A 211 -9.96 -6.77 -4.42
N LEU A 212 -9.93 -5.44 -4.25
CA LEU A 212 -10.49 -4.51 -5.22
C LEU A 212 -9.95 -4.79 -6.63
N LEU A 213 -8.63 -4.89 -6.78
CA LEU A 213 -8.01 -5.16 -8.08
C LEU A 213 -8.42 -6.50 -8.66
N SER A 214 -8.42 -7.57 -7.85
CA SER A 214 -8.79 -8.90 -8.33
C SER A 214 -10.26 -8.98 -8.76
N ASP A 215 -11.18 -8.36 -8.02
CA ASP A 215 -12.60 -8.35 -8.35
C ASP A 215 -12.86 -7.58 -9.66
N LEU A 216 -12.19 -6.45 -9.85
CA LEU A 216 -12.28 -5.69 -11.11
C LEU A 216 -11.63 -6.42 -12.29
N VAL A 217 -10.51 -7.12 -12.07
CA VAL A 217 -9.88 -7.96 -13.11
C VAL A 217 -10.79 -9.12 -13.48
N ALA A 218 -11.44 -9.77 -12.50
CA ALA A 218 -12.42 -10.81 -12.77
C ALA A 218 -13.58 -10.29 -13.64
N ALA A 219 -14.17 -9.15 -13.25
CA ALA A 219 -15.26 -8.54 -14.02
C ALA A 219 -14.83 -8.16 -15.44
N TYR A 220 -13.61 -7.64 -15.61
CA TYR A 220 -13.04 -7.30 -16.91
C TYR A 220 -12.86 -8.55 -17.81
N LEU A 221 -12.32 -9.64 -17.26
CA LEU A 221 -12.12 -10.89 -17.98
C LEU A 221 -13.43 -11.61 -18.30
N ASP A 222 -14.42 -11.55 -17.41
CA ASP A 222 -15.74 -12.14 -17.62
C ASP A 222 -16.51 -11.43 -18.74
N ALA A 223 -16.26 -10.13 -18.96
CA ALA A 223 -16.82 -9.37 -20.07
C ALA A 223 -16.14 -9.70 -21.42
N ASP A 224 -14.98 -10.33 -21.43
CA ASP A 224 -14.24 -10.71 -22.63
C ASP A 224 -14.57 -12.18 -23.02
N ALA A 225 -15.52 -12.36 -23.94
CA ALA A 225 -15.88 -13.67 -24.46
C ALA A 225 -14.69 -14.45 -25.05
N SER A 226 -13.64 -13.77 -25.53
CA SER A 226 -12.45 -14.40 -26.08
C SER A 226 -11.60 -15.07 -25.01
N PHE A 227 -11.57 -14.54 -23.80
CA PHE A 227 -10.82 -15.12 -22.67
C PHE A 227 -11.29 -16.54 -22.37
N ALA A 228 -12.58 -16.75 -22.15
CA ALA A 228 -13.15 -18.06 -21.88
C ALA A 228 -13.02 -19.00 -23.09
N ALA A 229 -13.22 -18.50 -24.33
CA ALA A 229 -13.08 -19.28 -25.54
C ALA A 229 -11.65 -19.83 -25.76
N ASN A 230 -10.65 -19.10 -25.28
CA ASN A 230 -9.24 -19.50 -25.32
C ASN A 230 -8.79 -20.36 -24.12
N GLY A 231 -9.73 -20.88 -23.31
CA GLY A 231 -9.43 -21.72 -22.15
C GLY A 231 -9.00 -20.94 -20.91
N GLY A 232 -9.20 -19.63 -20.91
CA GLY A 232 -8.93 -18.74 -19.77
C GLY A 232 -9.80 -19.10 -18.56
N LYS A 233 -9.17 -19.16 -17.40
CA LYS A 233 -9.82 -19.31 -16.09
C LYS A 233 -9.15 -18.36 -15.12
N PHE A 234 -9.95 -17.60 -14.41
CA PHE A 234 -9.45 -16.69 -13.39
C PHE A 234 -10.08 -17.00 -12.04
N SER A 235 -9.24 -17.22 -11.05
CA SER A 235 -9.65 -17.35 -9.65
C SER A 235 -8.56 -16.75 -8.78
N ALA A 236 -8.92 -15.81 -7.92
CA ALA A 236 -7.97 -15.07 -7.10
C ALA A 236 -7.96 -15.55 -5.65
N LEU A 237 -6.78 -15.52 -5.04
CA LEU A 237 -6.55 -15.63 -3.60
C LEU A 237 -5.85 -14.36 -3.12
N HIS A 238 -6.21 -13.89 -1.94
CA HIS A 238 -5.76 -12.63 -1.39
C HIS A 238 -4.87 -12.86 -0.17
N HIS A 239 -3.79 -12.10 -0.11
CA HIS A 239 -2.86 -12.12 1.01
C HIS A 239 -2.50 -10.69 1.38
N PHE A 240 -2.36 -10.44 2.68
CA PHE A 240 -1.76 -9.21 3.19
C PHE A 240 -0.58 -9.57 4.07
N PHE A 241 0.61 -9.15 3.69
CA PHE A 241 1.83 -9.29 4.48
C PHE A 241 2.11 -7.97 5.21
N GLY A 242 1.85 -7.99 6.49
CA GLY A 242 1.87 -6.83 7.35
C GLY A 242 2.84 -6.99 8.52
N TYR A 243 2.26 -7.08 9.71
CA TYR A 243 3.03 -7.05 10.96
C TYR A 243 3.98 -8.24 11.15
N GLU A 244 3.71 -9.40 10.56
CA GLU A 244 4.56 -10.60 10.63
C GLU A 244 5.97 -10.35 10.07
N GLY A 245 6.11 -9.55 9.03
CA GLY A 245 7.42 -9.14 8.52
C GLY A 245 8.01 -7.95 9.26
N ARG A 246 7.16 -6.93 9.57
CA ARG A 246 7.61 -5.75 10.29
C ARG A 246 8.08 -6.03 11.71
N CYS A 247 7.48 -7.01 12.39
CA CYS A 247 7.78 -7.39 13.77
C CYS A 247 8.62 -8.67 13.87
N ALA A 248 9.22 -9.12 12.77
CA ALA A 248 10.12 -10.26 12.75
C ALA A 248 11.42 -9.96 13.51
N ASP A 249 12.12 -11.01 13.91
CA ASP A 249 13.46 -10.89 14.47
C ASP A 249 14.39 -10.18 13.47
N PRO A 250 15.21 -9.22 13.92
CA PRO A 250 16.03 -8.43 13.02
C PRO A 250 17.04 -9.28 12.27
N SER A 251 17.22 -8.99 10.98
CA SER A 251 18.35 -9.52 10.22
C SER A 251 19.67 -9.03 10.83
N ASN A 252 20.78 -9.72 10.52
CA ASN A 252 22.10 -9.28 10.99
C ASN A 252 22.40 -7.85 10.55
N PHE A 253 21.99 -7.46 9.34
CA PHE A 253 22.15 -6.08 8.86
C PHE A 253 21.40 -5.09 9.74
N ASP A 254 20.11 -5.31 9.99
CA ASP A 254 19.31 -4.39 10.80
C ASP A 254 19.76 -4.35 12.26
N ALA A 255 20.20 -5.47 12.83
CA ALA A 255 20.74 -5.52 14.19
C ALA A 255 22.00 -4.65 14.33
N ASP A 256 22.97 -4.82 13.46
CA ASP A 256 24.23 -4.04 13.46
C ASP A 256 23.97 -2.57 13.13
N TYR A 257 23.06 -2.31 12.19
CA TYR A 257 22.69 -0.95 11.80
C TYR A 257 21.99 -0.19 12.94
N CYS A 258 21.03 -0.81 13.62
CA CYS A 258 20.36 -0.20 14.78
C CYS A 258 21.35 0.05 15.93
N TYR A 259 22.28 -0.88 16.19
CA TYR A 259 23.34 -0.68 17.16
C TYR A 259 24.20 0.54 16.80
N SER A 260 24.60 0.66 15.54
CA SER A 260 25.39 1.78 15.04
C SER A 260 24.64 3.11 15.14
N LEU A 261 23.35 3.14 14.81
CA LEU A 261 22.50 4.35 14.94
C LEU A 261 22.41 4.79 16.41
N GLY A 262 22.18 3.86 17.33
CA GLY A 262 22.11 4.14 18.76
C GLY A 262 23.45 4.64 19.32
N TYR A 263 24.56 4.05 18.92
CA TYR A 263 25.88 4.47 19.32
C TYR A 263 26.23 5.88 18.83
N ASN A 264 25.94 6.17 17.56
CA ASN A 264 26.13 7.51 16.99
C ASN A 264 25.23 8.56 17.66
N ALA A 265 23.98 8.22 17.96
CA ALA A 265 23.07 9.09 18.69
C ALA A 265 23.65 9.44 20.09
N ALA A 266 24.17 8.45 20.81
CA ALA A 266 24.82 8.66 22.10
C ALA A 266 26.07 9.54 21.98
N ALA A 267 26.89 9.34 20.96
CA ALA A 267 28.08 10.17 20.72
C ALA A 267 27.74 11.63 20.37
N LEU A 268 26.60 11.89 19.73
CA LEU A 268 26.14 13.24 19.39
C LEU A 268 25.55 13.99 20.59
N ILE A 269 25.19 13.32 21.68
CA ILE A 269 24.67 13.93 22.91
C ILE A 269 25.81 14.48 23.79
N ASN A 270 27.03 14.06 23.60
CA ASN A 270 28.19 14.57 24.33
C ASN A 270 28.75 15.83 23.59
#